data_ec8ff541f044bb5beaf33cf0dc140896
#
_entry.id   ec8ff541f044bb5beaf33cf0dc140896
#
_cell.length_a   1.000
_cell.length_b   1.000
_cell.length_c   1.000
_cell.angle_alpha   90.00
_cell.angle_beta   90.00
_cell.angle_gamma   90.00
#
_symmetry.space_group_name_H-M   'P 1'
#
loop_
_entity.id
_entity.type
_entity.pdbx_description
1 polymer ?
#
loop_
_entity_poly.entity_id
_entity_poly.type
_entity_poly.pdbx_seq_one_letter_code
_entity_poly.pdbx_strand_id
1 'polypeptide(L)'
;LREAGKLGALHFQFPPWFVYGERNVAYLSTLRALYPEDGLAVEFRHRSWYEPASYERMAGVVRESSIGLTVVDEPQVGSGSVPTVLEATTPALATVRFHGRNAKMWYARVKTTAERFNYLYNEQELSEWVPRVARLAELASTVHVLFNNNAQDYAIQNGRQLRMLLREGLPDQEIVVSPEE
;
A
#
# COMPACT_ATOMS: atom_id res chain seq x y z
N LEU A 1 4.86 -2.91 21.06
CA LEU A 1 4.56 -3.87 19.99
C LEU A 1 5.75 -4.78 19.72
N ARG A 2 6.98 -4.26 19.59
CA ARG A 2 8.19 -5.07 19.32
C ARG A 2 8.42 -6.09 20.45
N GLU A 3 8.44 -5.66 21.70
CA GLU A 3 8.62 -6.53 22.86
C GLU A 3 7.54 -7.62 22.98
N ALA A 4 6.35 -7.35 22.48
CA ALA A 4 5.24 -8.30 22.47
C ALA A 4 5.22 -9.19 21.22
N GLY A 5 6.19 -9.08 20.30
CA GLY A 5 6.22 -9.82 19.03
C GLY A 5 5.07 -9.50 18.08
N LYS A 6 4.43 -8.33 18.25
CA LYS A 6 3.26 -7.90 17.45
C LYS A 6 3.57 -6.80 16.44
N LEU A 7 4.85 -6.45 16.26
CA LEU A 7 5.24 -5.48 15.23
C LEU A 7 5.53 -6.23 13.93
N GLY A 8 4.68 -6.08 12.93
CA GLY A 8 4.89 -6.64 11.59
C GLY A 8 5.80 -5.76 10.74
N ALA A 9 5.46 -4.50 10.59
CA ALA A 9 6.26 -3.54 9.83
C ALA A 9 5.93 -2.10 10.27
N LEU A 10 6.86 -1.18 9.99
CA LEU A 10 6.64 0.26 10.09
C LEU A 10 6.26 0.79 8.70
N HIS A 11 5.08 1.38 8.60
CA HIS A 11 4.56 1.95 7.35
C HIS A 11 4.60 3.47 7.38
N PHE A 12 5.41 4.06 6.51
CA PHE A 12 5.59 5.51 6.37
C PHE A 12 4.80 6.02 5.17
N GLN A 13 3.64 6.61 5.42
CA GLN A 13 2.90 7.32 4.39
C GLN A 13 3.35 8.77 4.31
N PHE A 14 3.90 9.17 3.18
CA PHE A 14 4.27 10.55 2.94
C PHE A 14 3.07 11.40 2.46
N PRO A 15 2.98 12.66 2.90
CA PRO A 15 1.89 13.54 2.46
C PRO A 15 2.05 13.98 0.99
N PRO A 16 0.98 14.48 0.34
CA PRO A 16 1.02 14.88 -1.07
C PRO A 16 2.03 15.98 -1.42
N TRP A 17 2.45 16.78 -0.46
CA TRP A 17 3.49 17.79 -0.64
C TRP A 17 4.92 17.23 -0.59
N PHE A 18 5.11 15.99 -0.20
CA PHE A 18 6.40 15.29 -0.26
C PHE A 18 6.63 14.81 -1.69
N VAL A 19 7.05 15.74 -2.54
CA VAL A 19 7.30 15.50 -3.96
C VAL A 19 8.70 14.92 -4.20
N TYR A 20 8.92 14.33 -5.37
CA TYR A 20 10.24 13.84 -5.76
C TYR A 20 11.27 14.98 -5.76
N GLY A 21 12.46 14.68 -5.26
CA GLY A 21 13.63 15.55 -5.24
C GLY A 21 14.77 14.88 -4.46
N GLU A 22 16.01 15.21 -4.81
CA GLU A 22 17.21 14.54 -4.27
C GLU A 22 17.26 14.51 -2.73
N ARG A 23 16.85 15.62 -2.08
CA ARG A 23 16.77 15.68 -0.61
C ARG A 23 15.79 14.65 -0.06
N ASN A 24 14.63 14.50 -0.69
CA ASN A 24 13.59 13.58 -0.26
C ASN A 24 13.97 12.13 -0.58
N VAL A 25 14.68 11.90 -1.68
CA VAL A 25 15.26 10.58 -2.00
C VAL A 25 16.30 10.17 -0.94
N ALA A 26 17.22 11.07 -0.58
CA ALA A 26 18.21 10.80 0.46
C ALA A 26 17.57 10.53 1.84
N TYR A 27 16.43 11.15 2.14
CA TYR A 27 15.69 10.89 3.37
C TYR A 27 15.22 9.44 3.50
N LEU A 28 14.92 8.75 2.39
CA LEU A 28 14.50 7.34 2.44
C LEU A 28 15.59 6.44 3.05
N SER A 29 16.85 6.65 2.69
CA SER A 29 17.98 5.91 3.29
C SER A 29 18.13 6.17 4.79
N THR A 30 17.73 7.37 5.25
CA THR A 30 17.72 7.72 6.68
C THR A 30 16.75 6.84 7.47
N LEU A 31 15.61 6.45 6.88
CA LEU A 31 14.64 5.58 7.54
C LEU A 31 15.27 4.23 7.90
N ARG A 32 16.03 3.63 6.99
CA ARG A 32 16.72 2.36 7.28
C ARG A 32 17.76 2.51 8.38
N ALA A 33 18.49 3.61 8.41
CA ALA A 33 19.47 3.86 9.47
C ALA A 33 18.80 4.04 10.86
N LEU A 34 17.60 4.63 10.90
CA LEU A 34 16.82 4.80 12.14
C LEU A 34 16.15 3.51 12.62
N TYR A 35 15.81 2.61 11.70
CA TYR A 35 15.06 1.38 11.97
C TYR A 35 15.76 0.18 11.32
N PRO A 36 16.98 -0.19 11.77
CA PRO A 36 17.81 -1.18 11.08
C PRO A 36 17.22 -2.60 11.09
N GLU A 37 16.46 -2.97 12.14
CA GLU A 37 15.94 -4.30 12.37
C GLU A 37 14.47 -4.48 11.92
N ASP A 38 13.78 -3.39 11.58
CA ASP A 38 12.35 -3.45 11.32
C ASP A 38 12.03 -3.69 9.84
N GLY A 39 10.93 -4.38 9.56
CA GLY A 39 10.28 -4.32 8.26
C GLY A 39 9.82 -2.90 7.98
N LEU A 40 10.21 -2.33 6.85
CA LEU A 40 9.83 -0.97 6.47
C LEU A 40 9.01 -0.99 5.18
N ALA A 41 7.95 -0.19 5.13
CA ALA A 41 7.20 0.11 3.92
C ALA A 41 7.00 1.61 3.78
N VAL A 42 7.08 2.13 2.56
CA VAL A 42 6.82 3.53 2.23
C VAL A 42 5.68 3.66 1.23
N GLU A 43 4.86 4.68 1.39
CA GLU A 43 3.79 5.05 0.47
C GLU A 43 3.93 6.50 0.06
N PHE A 44 4.00 6.74 -1.23
CA PHE A 44 4.00 8.09 -1.80
C PHE A 44 2.58 8.48 -2.22
N ARG A 45 2.29 9.79 -2.11
CA ARG A 45 0.98 10.39 -2.41
C ARG A 45 1.07 11.47 -3.48
N HIS A 46 2.14 11.45 -4.30
CA HIS A 46 2.33 12.39 -5.40
C HIS A 46 2.96 11.71 -6.61
N ARG A 47 2.40 11.95 -7.80
CA ARG A 47 2.80 11.32 -9.07
C ARG A 47 4.25 11.55 -9.44
N SER A 48 4.87 12.65 -8.99
CA SER A 48 6.27 12.94 -9.32
C SER A 48 7.26 11.83 -8.95
N TRP A 49 6.92 10.96 -8.00
CA TRP A 49 7.72 9.78 -7.65
C TRP A 49 7.65 8.65 -8.67
N TYR A 50 6.65 8.70 -9.55
CA TYR A 50 6.34 7.66 -10.53
C TYR A 50 6.58 8.09 -11.98
N GLU A 51 7.14 9.28 -12.21
CA GLU A 51 7.66 9.65 -13.53
C GLU A 51 8.89 8.76 -13.84
N PRO A 52 9.12 8.31 -15.09
CA PRO A 52 10.07 7.25 -15.40
C PRO A 52 11.45 7.41 -14.75
N ALA A 53 12.09 8.55 -14.92
CA ALA A 53 13.44 8.79 -14.33
C ALA A 53 13.42 8.88 -12.81
N SER A 54 12.38 9.48 -12.23
CA SER A 54 12.18 9.59 -10.78
C SER A 54 11.92 8.23 -10.15
N TYR A 55 11.12 7.41 -10.83
CA TYR A 55 10.78 6.08 -10.37
C TYR A 55 12.02 5.19 -10.30
N GLU A 56 12.81 5.10 -11.35
CA GLU A 56 14.02 4.28 -11.38
C GLU A 56 14.99 4.68 -10.25
N ARG A 57 15.19 5.97 -10.05
CA ARG A 57 16.06 6.47 -8.98
C ARG A 57 15.52 6.14 -7.59
N MET A 58 14.25 6.37 -7.35
CA MET A 58 13.57 6.04 -6.09
C MET A 58 13.56 4.54 -5.82
N ALA A 59 13.16 3.74 -6.84
CA ALA A 59 13.10 2.29 -6.73
C ALA A 59 14.48 1.68 -6.42
N GLY A 60 15.55 2.20 -7.02
CA GLY A 60 16.91 1.83 -6.66
C GLY A 60 17.20 2.03 -5.19
N VAL A 61 16.93 3.23 -4.66
CA VAL A 61 17.18 3.56 -3.24
C VAL A 61 16.35 2.70 -2.28
N VAL A 62 15.06 2.48 -2.54
CA VAL A 62 14.24 1.65 -1.63
C VAL A 62 14.64 0.17 -1.66
N ARG A 63 15.06 -0.36 -2.83
CA ARG A 63 15.60 -1.73 -2.93
C ARG A 63 16.92 -1.87 -2.17
N GLU A 64 17.88 -0.98 -2.40
CA GLU A 64 19.17 -0.96 -1.69
C GLU A 64 18.99 -0.84 -0.17
N SER A 65 18.00 -0.07 0.26
CA SER A 65 17.65 0.12 1.67
C SER A 65 16.74 -0.97 2.24
N SER A 66 16.35 -1.99 1.47
CA SER A 66 15.41 -3.03 1.87
C SER A 66 14.08 -2.46 2.42
N ILE A 67 13.54 -1.45 1.74
CA ILE A 67 12.26 -0.81 2.05
C ILE A 67 11.21 -1.25 1.04
N GLY A 68 10.06 -1.73 1.51
CA GLY A 68 8.91 -2.07 0.67
C GLY A 68 8.24 -0.84 0.09
N LEU A 69 8.07 -0.78 -1.23
CA LEU A 69 7.20 0.22 -1.86
C LEU A 69 5.75 -0.27 -1.77
N THR A 70 4.87 0.58 -1.25
CA THR A 70 3.44 0.24 -1.13
C THR A 70 2.75 0.35 -2.48
N VAL A 71 2.13 -0.74 -2.91
CA VAL A 71 1.23 -0.77 -4.07
C VAL A 71 -0.10 -0.15 -3.67
N VAL A 72 -0.58 0.81 -4.43
CA VAL A 72 -1.76 1.60 -4.06
C VAL A 72 -2.90 1.36 -5.06
N ASP A 73 -4.12 1.16 -4.55
CA ASP A 73 -5.36 1.27 -5.32
C ASP A 73 -6.10 2.53 -4.91
N GLU A 74 -6.21 3.47 -5.85
CA GLU A 74 -6.86 4.76 -5.65
C GLU A 74 -7.38 5.34 -6.97
N PRO A 75 -8.25 6.38 -6.95
CA PRO A 75 -8.74 6.99 -8.18
C PRO A 75 -7.59 7.61 -8.96
N GLN A 76 -7.55 7.39 -10.27
CA GLN A 76 -6.51 7.95 -11.14
C GLN A 76 -6.90 9.37 -11.60
N VAL A 77 -6.71 10.37 -10.73
CA VAL A 77 -7.08 11.77 -10.95
C VAL A 77 -5.96 12.73 -10.54
N GLY A 78 -5.55 13.57 -11.46
CA GLY A 78 -4.56 14.64 -11.20
C GLY A 78 -3.19 14.17 -10.69
N SER A 79 -2.40 15.11 -10.19
CA SER A 79 -1.01 14.87 -9.73
C SER A 79 -0.89 14.23 -8.33
N GLY A 80 -1.95 14.28 -7.54
CA GLY A 80 -1.99 13.66 -6.21
C GLY A 80 -2.41 12.19 -6.23
N SER A 81 -2.67 11.63 -7.42
CA SER A 81 -2.88 10.19 -7.57
C SER A 81 -1.61 9.52 -8.07
N VAL A 82 -1.31 8.36 -7.51
CA VAL A 82 -0.17 7.55 -7.92
C VAL A 82 -0.64 6.32 -8.70
N PRO A 83 0.13 5.85 -9.68
CA PRO A 83 -0.24 4.65 -10.43
C PRO A 83 -0.13 3.41 -9.56
N THR A 84 -0.93 2.39 -9.89
CA THR A 84 -0.77 1.05 -9.31
C THR A 84 0.43 0.37 -9.95
N VAL A 85 1.55 0.27 -9.24
CA VAL A 85 2.77 -0.41 -9.70
C VAL A 85 2.94 -1.70 -8.91
N LEU A 86 2.80 -2.85 -9.57
CA LEU A 86 2.91 -4.17 -8.96
C LEU A 86 4.38 -4.58 -8.85
N GLU A 87 5.03 -4.11 -7.79
CA GLU A 87 6.43 -4.43 -7.52
C GLU A 87 6.64 -4.71 -6.03
N ALA A 88 7.40 -5.75 -5.72
CA ALA A 88 7.98 -5.99 -4.40
C ALA A 88 9.43 -5.50 -4.41
N THR A 89 9.72 -4.38 -3.78
CA THR A 89 11.08 -3.81 -3.70
C THR A 89 11.94 -4.46 -2.62
N THR A 90 11.37 -5.37 -1.83
CA THR A 90 12.09 -6.24 -0.87
C THR A 90 11.48 -7.64 -0.88
N PRO A 91 12.29 -8.70 -0.79
CA PRO A 91 11.77 -10.07 -0.76
C PRO A 91 11.08 -10.43 0.58
N ALA A 92 11.19 -9.61 1.61
CA ALA A 92 10.58 -9.89 2.90
C ALA A 92 9.11 -9.45 2.96
N LEU A 93 8.77 -8.31 2.34
CA LEU A 93 7.46 -7.68 2.52
C LEU A 93 7.00 -6.94 1.27
N ALA A 94 5.82 -7.26 0.77
CA ALA A 94 5.04 -6.42 -0.11
C ALA A 94 3.84 -5.84 0.66
N THR A 95 3.45 -4.62 0.35
CA THR A 95 2.29 -3.98 0.97
C THR A 95 1.35 -3.47 -0.11
N VAL A 96 0.07 -3.78 0.02
CA VAL A 96 -1.00 -3.27 -0.84
C VAL A 96 -1.94 -2.41 0.01
N ARG A 97 -2.34 -1.26 -0.51
CA ARG A 97 -3.26 -0.38 0.21
C ARG A 97 -4.41 0.11 -0.66
N PHE A 98 -5.62 -0.18 -0.21
CA PHE A 98 -6.87 0.18 -0.88
C PHE A 98 -7.43 1.47 -0.29
N HIS A 99 -7.41 2.59 -1.07
CA HIS A 99 -7.94 3.88 -0.62
C HIS A 99 -9.39 4.14 -1.04
N GLY A 100 -9.98 3.24 -1.83
CA GLY A 100 -11.23 3.48 -2.51
C GLY A 100 -11.03 4.22 -3.84
N ARG A 101 -12.00 4.10 -4.75
CA ARG A 101 -11.93 4.70 -6.09
C ARG A 101 -12.91 5.90 -6.24
N ASN A 102 -13.14 6.66 -5.17
CA ASN A 102 -14.04 7.82 -5.16
C ASN A 102 -13.40 9.05 -5.84
N ALA A 103 -13.41 9.07 -7.18
CA ALA A 103 -12.80 10.13 -7.98
C ALA A 103 -13.43 11.51 -7.71
N LYS A 104 -14.75 11.57 -7.43
CA LYS A 104 -15.46 12.83 -7.19
C LYS A 104 -15.00 13.55 -5.93
N MET A 105 -14.69 12.77 -4.87
CA MET A 105 -14.32 13.32 -3.56
C MET A 105 -12.81 13.42 -3.35
N TRP A 106 -11.99 12.92 -4.28
CA TRP A 106 -10.53 12.84 -4.09
C TRP A 106 -9.87 14.20 -3.82
N TYR A 107 -10.25 15.23 -4.57
CA TYR A 107 -9.80 16.62 -4.37
C TYR A 107 -10.87 17.55 -3.82
N ALA A 108 -12.05 17.04 -3.51
CA ALA A 108 -13.11 17.87 -2.95
C ALA A 108 -12.72 18.39 -1.55
N ARG A 109 -13.24 19.56 -1.20
CA ARG A 109 -13.26 20.01 0.19
C ARG A 109 -14.22 19.13 0.95
N VAL A 110 -13.69 18.26 1.80
CA VAL A 110 -14.47 17.35 2.65
C VAL A 110 -14.40 17.82 4.11
N LYS A 111 -15.45 17.54 4.87
CA LYS A 111 -15.47 17.83 6.32
C LYS A 111 -14.66 16.80 7.10
N THR A 112 -14.64 15.56 6.63
CA THR A 112 -13.90 14.46 7.23
C THR A 112 -13.14 13.67 6.18
N THR A 113 -12.05 13.01 6.56
CA THR A 113 -11.31 12.10 5.68
C THR A 113 -12.17 10.92 5.21
N ALA A 114 -13.13 10.48 6.04
CA ALA A 114 -14.06 9.41 5.70
C ALA A 114 -14.90 9.71 4.45
N GLU A 115 -15.28 10.97 4.22
CA GLU A 115 -16.01 11.35 3.01
C GLU A 115 -15.16 11.12 1.73
N ARG A 116 -13.85 11.34 1.80
CA ARG A 116 -12.92 11.10 0.68
C ARG A 116 -12.78 9.62 0.37
N PHE A 117 -12.68 8.81 1.41
CA PHE A 117 -12.50 7.36 1.32
C PHE A 117 -13.82 6.58 1.39
N ASN A 118 -14.95 7.28 1.16
CA ASN A 118 -16.27 6.68 1.08
C ASN A 118 -16.43 5.93 -0.24
N TYR A 119 -16.01 4.69 -0.26
CA TYR A 119 -16.06 3.80 -1.40
C TYR A 119 -16.15 2.35 -0.95
N LEU A 120 -17.18 1.65 -1.38
CA LEU A 120 -17.30 0.20 -1.21
C LEU A 120 -16.91 -0.47 -2.52
N TYR A 121 -15.79 -1.20 -2.51
CA TYR A 121 -15.38 -2.02 -3.66
C TYR A 121 -16.42 -3.11 -3.90
N ASN A 122 -16.77 -3.32 -5.16
CA ASN A 122 -17.59 -4.46 -5.55
C ASN A 122 -16.74 -5.72 -5.76
N GLU A 123 -17.41 -6.88 -5.92
CA GLU A 123 -16.73 -8.16 -6.05
C GLU A 123 -15.82 -8.23 -7.28
N GLN A 124 -16.25 -7.68 -8.41
CA GLN A 124 -15.43 -7.64 -9.63
C GLN A 124 -14.13 -6.87 -9.42
N GLU A 125 -14.20 -5.70 -8.79
CA GLU A 125 -13.02 -4.88 -8.49
C GLU A 125 -12.05 -5.59 -7.53
N LEU A 126 -12.57 -6.33 -6.56
CA LEU A 126 -11.75 -7.13 -5.64
C LEU A 126 -11.17 -8.37 -6.33
N SER A 127 -11.93 -9.01 -7.23
CA SER A 127 -11.45 -10.16 -7.99
C SER A 127 -10.28 -9.84 -8.91
N GLU A 128 -10.20 -8.60 -9.44
CA GLU A 128 -9.03 -8.12 -10.19
C GLU A 128 -7.73 -8.18 -9.38
N TRP A 129 -7.84 -8.14 -8.05
CA TRP A 129 -6.68 -8.14 -7.16
C TRP A 129 -6.16 -9.53 -6.79
N VAL A 130 -6.95 -10.58 -6.98
CA VAL A 130 -6.51 -11.96 -6.70
C VAL A 130 -5.22 -12.30 -7.46
N PRO A 131 -5.15 -12.19 -8.79
CA PRO A 131 -3.90 -12.45 -9.53
C PRO A 131 -2.79 -11.46 -9.22
N ARG A 132 -3.12 -10.21 -8.84
CA ARG A 132 -2.11 -9.20 -8.46
C ARG A 132 -1.47 -9.53 -7.11
N VAL A 133 -2.27 -9.95 -6.13
CA VAL A 133 -1.76 -10.42 -4.83
C VAL A 133 -0.96 -11.70 -4.99
N ALA A 134 -1.42 -12.65 -5.82
CA ALA A 134 -0.67 -13.85 -6.17
C ALA A 134 0.72 -13.50 -6.70
N ARG A 135 0.79 -12.56 -7.66
CA ARG A 135 2.08 -12.10 -8.21
C ARG A 135 3.00 -11.48 -7.17
N LEU A 136 2.46 -10.71 -6.22
CA LEU A 136 3.26 -10.16 -5.13
C LEU A 136 3.74 -11.25 -4.17
N ALA A 137 2.95 -12.29 -3.92
CA ALA A 137 3.31 -13.43 -3.07
C ALA A 137 4.40 -14.33 -3.70
N GLU A 138 4.58 -14.28 -5.02
CA GLU A 138 5.74 -14.90 -5.69
C GLU A 138 7.03 -14.11 -5.47
N LEU A 139 6.93 -12.81 -5.18
CA LEU A 139 8.06 -11.89 -5.08
C LEU A 139 8.47 -11.58 -3.65
N ALA A 140 7.56 -11.75 -2.69
CA ALA A 140 7.80 -11.45 -1.28
C ALA A 140 7.22 -12.55 -0.38
N SER A 141 7.92 -12.86 0.70
CA SER A 141 7.51 -13.89 1.66
C SER A 141 6.24 -13.53 2.45
N THR A 142 5.93 -12.24 2.53
CA THR A 142 4.71 -11.74 3.20
C THR A 142 4.08 -10.64 2.36
N VAL A 143 2.76 -10.69 2.19
CA VAL A 143 1.98 -9.62 1.54
C VAL A 143 0.97 -9.07 2.56
N HIS A 144 1.15 -7.82 2.97
CA HIS A 144 0.17 -7.11 3.78
C HIS A 144 -0.85 -6.40 2.89
N VAL A 145 -2.12 -6.71 3.09
CA VAL A 145 -3.22 -6.04 2.37
C VAL A 145 -4.03 -5.21 3.35
N LEU A 146 -4.08 -3.90 3.13
CA LEU A 146 -4.64 -2.91 4.04
C LEU A 146 -5.77 -2.14 3.37
N PHE A 147 -6.94 -2.10 4.00
CA PHE A 147 -8.08 -1.31 3.54
C PHE A 147 -8.15 0.03 4.29
N ASN A 148 -8.14 1.13 3.53
CA ASN A 148 -8.23 2.50 4.04
C ASN A 148 -9.54 3.21 3.61
N ASN A 149 -10.48 2.50 2.99
CA ASN A 149 -11.82 2.98 2.63
C ASN A 149 -12.73 2.98 3.87
N ASN A 150 -12.37 3.82 4.84
CA ASN A 150 -12.82 3.81 6.24
C ASN A 150 -14.16 4.51 6.49
N ALA A 151 -14.99 4.72 5.46
CA ALA A 151 -16.36 5.17 5.66
C ALA A 151 -17.20 3.99 6.14
N GLN A 152 -17.99 4.19 7.19
CA GLN A 152 -18.80 3.13 7.80
C GLN A 152 -17.90 1.91 8.15
N ASP A 153 -18.35 0.71 7.79
CA ASP A 153 -17.64 -0.56 7.96
C ASP A 153 -17.07 -1.12 6.65
N TYR A 154 -16.95 -0.29 5.59
CA TYR A 154 -16.57 -0.72 4.25
C TYR A 154 -15.21 -1.42 4.18
N ALA A 155 -14.24 -0.94 4.95
CA ALA A 155 -12.93 -1.57 5.03
C ALA A 155 -13.03 -3.02 5.55
N ILE A 156 -13.90 -3.26 6.54
CA ILE A 156 -14.12 -4.58 7.13
C ILE A 156 -14.84 -5.48 6.12
N GLN A 157 -15.91 -4.99 5.48
CA GLN A 157 -16.65 -5.73 4.46
C GLN A 157 -15.73 -6.16 3.32
N ASN A 158 -14.98 -5.21 2.74
CA ASN A 158 -14.07 -5.50 1.64
C ASN A 158 -12.90 -6.40 2.05
N GLY A 159 -12.37 -6.23 3.27
CA GLY A 159 -11.35 -7.12 3.81
C GLY A 159 -11.83 -8.57 3.91
N ARG A 160 -13.05 -8.79 4.42
CA ARG A 160 -13.68 -10.12 4.49
C ARG A 160 -13.93 -10.71 3.10
N GLN A 161 -14.44 -9.91 2.18
CA GLN A 161 -14.73 -10.34 0.82
C GLN A 161 -13.45 -10.71 0.05
N LEU A 162 -12.42 -9.84 0.09
CA LEU A 162 -11.14 -10.14 -0.55
C LEU A 162 -10.49 -11.40 0.03
N ARG A 163 -10.57 -11.61 1.35
CA ARG A 163 -10.09 -12.83 2.00
C ARG A 163 -10.73 -14.09 1.41
N MET A 164 -12.06 -14.07 1.19
CA MET A 164 -12.76 -15.21 0.58
C MET A 164 -12.25 -15.46 -0.83
N LEU A 165 -12.17 -14.41 -1.66
CA LEU A 165 -11.67 -14.50 -3.03
C LEU A 165 -10.23 -15.02 -3.10
N LEU A 166 -9.36 -14.56 -2.19
CA LEU A 166 -7.97 -15.03 -2.12
C LEU A 166 -7.90 -16.51 -1.70
N ARG A 167 -8.71 -16.97 -0.75
CA ARG A 167 -8.74 -18.38 -0.35
C ARG A 167 -9.21 -19.30 -1.47
N GLU A 168 -10.18 -18.85 -2.27
CA GLU A 168 -10.65 -19.57 -3.43
C GLU A 168 -9.63 -19.58 -4.57
N GLY A 169 -9.01 -18.42 -4.84
CA GLY A 169 -8.06 -18.26 -5.94
C GLY A 169 -6.63 -18.71 -5.64
N LEU A 170 -6.25 -18.80 -4.37
CA LEU A 170 -4.89 -19.13 -3.89
C LEU A 170 -4.95 -20.19 -2.78
N PRO A 171 -5.43 -21.42 -3.06
CA PRO A 171 -5.68 -22.43 -2.02
C PRO A 171 -4.43 -22.89 -1.28
N ASP A 172 -3.25 -22.76 -1.88
CA ASP A 172 -1.97 -23.17 -1.30
C ASP A 172 -1.28 -22.06 -0.48
N GLN A 173 -1.89 -20.86 -0.41
CA GLN A 173 -1.36 -19.73 0.36
C GLN A 173 -1.99 -19.64 1.74
N GLU A 174 -1.19 -19.34 2.74
CA GLU A 174 -1.68 -19.04 4.08
C GLU A 174 -2.29 -17.62 4.10
N ILE A 175 -3.61 -17.54 4.22
CA ILE A 175 -4.35 -16.27 4.31
C ILE A 175 -4.71 -16.02 5.77
N VAL A 176 -3.88 -15.20 6.44
CA VAL A 176 -4.07 -14.79 7.83
C VAL A 176 -4.87 -13.49 7.88
N VAL A 177 -5.74 -13.37 8.87
CA VAL A 177 -6.45 -12.11 9.19
C VAL A 177 -6.06 -11.72 10.60
N SER A 178 -5.94 -10.43 10.85
CA SER A 178 -5.82 -9.96 12.22
C SER A 178 -6.95 -10.57 13.05
N PRO A 179 -6.67 -11.08 14.26
CA PRO A 179 -7.70 -11.66 15.11
C PRO A 179 -8.86 -10.68 15.23
N GLU A 180 -10.06 -11.17 15.03
CA GLU A 180 -11.28 -10.42 15.37
C GLU A 180 -11.26 -10.23 16.89
N GLU A 181 -11.38 -9.00 17.36
CA GLU A 181 -11.76 -8.69 18.73
C GLU A 181 -13.23 -9.03 18.95
#